data_333c6187875f226fbd64b055ba9d3915
#
_entry.id   333c6187875f226fbd64b055ba9d3915
#
_cell.length_a   1.000
_cell.length_b   1.000
_cell.length_c   1.000
_cell.angle_alpha   90.00
_cell.angle_beta   90.00
_cell.angle_gamma   90.00
#
_symmetry.space_group_name_H-M   'P 1'
#
loop_
_entity.id
_entity.type
_entity.pdbx_description
1 polymer ?
#
loop_
_entity_poly.entity_id
_entity_poly.type
_entity_poly.pdbx_seq_one_letter_code
_entity_poly.pdbx_strand_id
1 'polypeptide(L)'
;DASTPHLDTYAAQRICKKSGAKLIHEVRDMWPITLLELGHMKKYNPFVFLIQCAENSFCKHADYVVSLLPYAKEYLIKHGMRDDKFRVSSNGIVLEEWKEQPSIPKEYDKVLKHLREEGKFIIGFLGSHTKSYALTYLIQAVQELDCLEIAVVFVGKGNQKEELKELASKKKCNNFYFLDPVPKSIIPTLAQRMDCLYVGAIHNDMFRFGICMNKLFDSMMSGKPILYAVDAPNNYVMDYHCGVSVEPESVEALEQGIRQLYTMSENEREELGQNGRQAVLEHFTYEKLAADFAALF
;
A
#
# COMPACT_ATOMS: atom_id res chain seq x y z
N ASP A 1 -18.24 -13.43 5.70
CA ASP A 1 -17.94 -12.92 7.03
C ASP A 1 -16.58 -12.24 7.02
N ALA A 2 -16.51 -10.99 7.38
CA ALA A 2 -15.31 -10.18 7.35
C ALA A 2 -15.33 -9.16 8.49
N SER A 3 -14.74 -9.48 9.59
CA SER A 3 -14.69 -8.56 10.72
C SER A 3 -13.32 -8.50 11.38
N THR A 4 -13.10 -7.39 12.01
CA THR A 4 -12.03 -7.20 12.98
C THR A 4 -12.74 -6.70 14.26
N PRO A 5 -12.74 -7.46 15.34
CA PRO A 5 -11.87 -8.59 15.72
C PRO A 5 -12.46 -10.02 15.59
N HIS A 6 -13.11 -10.43 14.54
CA HIS A 6 -13.55 -11.80 14.22
C HIS A 6 -14.64 -12.42 15.13
N LEU A 7 -15.27 -11.68 16.02
CA LEU A 7 -16.26 -12.23 16.96
C LEU A 7 -17.60 -12.62 16.30
N ASP A 8 -17.91 -12.01 15.17
CA ASP A 8 -19.09 -12.30 14.35
C ASP A 8 -19.04 -13.69 13.70
N THR A 9 -17.85 -14.34 13.65
CA THR A 9 -17.72 -15.71 13.12
C THR A 9 -18.67 -16.69 13.77
N TYR A 10 -18.98 -16.53 15.07
CA TYR A 10 -19.91 -17.42 15.78
C TYR A 10 -21.36 -17.26 15.28
N ALA A 11 -21.76 -16.03 14.95
CA ALA A 11 -23.08 -15.78 14.39
C ALA A 11 -23.15 -16.31 12.94
N ALA A 12 -22.12 -16.03 12.13
CA ALA A 12 -22.01 -16.51 10.76
C ALA A 12 -22.07 -18.04 10.69
N GLN A 13 -21.31 -18.76 11.51
CA GLN A 13 -21.34 -20.23 11.58
C GLN A 13 -22.74 -20.77 11.89
N ARG A 14 -23.48 -20.14 12.83
CA ARG A 14 -24.85 -20.55 13.17
C ARG A 14 -25.82 -20.35 11.99
N ILE A 15 -25.67 -19.22 11.27
CA ILE A 15 -26.51 -18.92 10.11
C ILE A 15 -26.22 -19.95 9.01
N CYS A 16 -24.94 -20.14 8.62
CA CYS A 16 -24.54 -21.09 7.60
C CYS A 16 -25.01 -22.52 7.92
N LYS A 17 -24.86 -22.97 9.17
CA LYS A 17 -25.35 -24.29 9.60
C LYS A 17 -26.86 -24.46 9.45
N LYS A 18 -27.65 -23.39 9.66
CA LYS A 18 -29.12 -23.43 9.56
C LYS A 18 -29.59 -23.35 8.11
N SER A 19 -28.90 -22.59 7.26
CA SER A 19 -29.26 -22.34 5.86
C SER A 19 -28.65 -23.34 4.88
N GLY A 20 -27.63 -24.10 5.29
CA GLY A 20 -26.83 -24.93 4.39
C GLY A 20 -25.86 -24.13 3.49
N ALA A 21 -25.67 -22.83 3.78
CA ALA A 21 -24.77 -21.96 3.01
C ALA A 21 -23.30 -22.23 3.34
N LYS A 22 -22.41 -22.02 2.36
CA LYS A 22 -20.95 -22.01 2.60
C LYS A 22 -20.56 -20.81 3.46
N LEU A 23 -19.59 -20.99 4.34
CA LEU A 23 -18.98 -19.93 5.13
C LEU A 23 -17.62 -19.55 4.55
N ILE A 24 -17.53 -18.34 4.01
CA ILE A 24 -16.29 -17.73 3.61
C ILE A 24 -15.91 -16.69 4.67
N HIS A 25 -14.71 -16.81 5.26
CA HIS A 25 -14.19 -15.85 6.24
C HIS A 25 -13.07 -15.02 5.61
N GLU A 26 -13.25 -13.69 5.60
CA GLU A 26 -12.25 -12.77 5.07
C GLU A 26 -11.35 -12.24 6.19
N VAL A 27 -10.04 -12.46 6.07
CA VAL A 27 -9.02 -11.98 7.00
C VAL A 27 -8.37 -10.74 6.39
N ARG A 28 -8.70 -9.56 6.94
CA ARG A 28 -8.10 -8.27 6.54
C ARG A 28 -6.88 -7.91 7.37
N ASP A 29 -6.96 -8.20 8.68
CA ASP A 29 -5.92 -7.97 9.66
C ASP A 29 -5.68 -9.24 10.47
N MET A 30 -4.46 -9.45 10.90
CA MET A 30 -4.08 -10.62 11.69
C MET A 30 -4.37 -10.36 13.18
N TRP A 31 -5.54 -10.79 13.63
CA TRP A 31 -5.97 -10.74 15.03
C TRP A 31 -5.98 -12.15 15.63
N PRO A 32 -5.52 -12.37 16.87
CA PRO A 32 -5.10 -11.37 17.88
C PRO A 32 -3.61 -10.99 17.82
N ILE A 33 -2.83 -11.54 16.89
CA ILE A 33 -1.37 -11.34 16.88
C ILE A 33 -0.99 -9.84 16.78
N THR A 34 -1.77 -9.03 16.06
CA THR A 34 -1.62 -7.58 16.02
C THR A 34 -1.75 -6.93 17.41
N LEU A 35 -2.67 -7.43 18.25
CA LEU A 35 -2.80 -6.93 19.62
C LEU A 35 -1.60 -7.28 20.49
N LEU A 36 -1.02 -8.44 20.26
CA LEU A 36 0.15 -8.93 21.01
C LEU A 36 1.41 -8.16 20.63
N GLU A 37 1.66 -8.02 19.33
CA GLU A 37 2.93 -7.49 18.83
C GLU A 37 2.92 -5.96 18.72
N LEU A 38 1.88 -5.37 18.15
CA LEU A 38 1.77 -3.92 18.01
C LEU A 38 1.05 -3.26 19.17
N GLY A 39 0.03 -3.91 19.72
CA GLY A 39 -0.72 -3.43 20.87
C GLY A 39 -0.05 -3.69 22.22
N HIS A 40 1.06 -4.44 22.24
CA HIS A 40 1.79 -4.85 23.46
C HIS A 40 0.89 -5.47 24.53
N MET A 41 -0.26 -6.05 24.14
CA MET A 41 -1.18 -6.70 25.06
C MET A 41 -0.59 -8.05 25.52
N LYS A 42 -0.84 -8.38 26.77
CA LYS A 42 -0.36 -9.66 27.33
C LYS A 42 -1.18 -10.84 26.82
N LYS A 43 -0.54 -11.97 26.55
CA LYS A 43 -1.16 -13.18 26.00
C LYS A 43 -2.31 -13.73 26.87
N TYR A 44 -2.26 -13.50 28.17
CA TYR A 44 -3.32 -13.91 29.13
C TYR A 44 -4.40 -12.85 29.35
N ASN A 45 -4.44 -11.79 28.54
CA ASN A 45 -5.53 -10.84 28.56
C ASN A 45 -6.83 -11.54 28.10
N PRO A 46 -7.95 -11.47 28.86
CA PRO A 46 -9.19 -12.14 28.50
C PRO A 46 -9.73 -11.78 27.12
N PHE A 47 -9.52 -10.53 26.68
CA PHE A 47 -9.92 -10.09 25.35
C PHE A 47 -9.09 -10.77 24.25
N VAL A 48 -7.76 -10.82 24.42
CA VAL A 48 -6.86 -11.54 23.49
C VAL A 48 -7.25 -13.02 23.40
N PHE A 49 -7.53 -13.65 24.55
CA PHE A 49 -7.98 -15.04 24.57
C PHE A 49 -9.32 -15.24 23.83
N LEU A 50 -10.28 -14.34 24.01
CA LEU A 50 -11.57 -14.39 23.31
C LEU A 50 -11.39 -14.28 21.78
N ILE A 51 -10.55 -13.34 21.31
CA ILE A 51 -10.25 -13.17 19.89
C ILE A 51 -9.52 -14.41 19.34
N GLN A 52 -8.58 -14.98 20.09
CA GLN A 52 -7.89 -16.23 19.70
C GLN A 52 -8.87 -17.41 19.55
N CYS A 53 -9.87 -17.50 20.43
CA CYS A 53 -10.93 -18.50 20.29
C CYS A 53 -11.74 -18.29 19.01
N ALA A 54 -12.04 -17.05 18.66
CA ALA A 54 -12.75 -16.71 17.43
C ALA A 54 -11.90 -17.05 16.19
N GLU A 55 -10.61 -16.71 16.20
CA GLU A 55 -9.67 -17.07 15.13
C GLU A 55 -9.61 -18.60 14.94
N ASN A 56 -9.36 -19.35 16.01
CA ASN A 56 -9.35 -20.81 15.95
C ASN A 56 -10.68 -21.38 15.45
N SER A 57 -11.80 -20.72 15.76
CA SER A 57 -13.13 -21.15 15.35
C SER A 57 -13.33 -20.98 13.85
N PHE A 58 -13.03 -19.81 13.26
CA PHE A 58 -13.19 -19.64 11.81
C PHE A 58 -12.18 -20.51 11.04
N CYS A 59 -10.93 -20.63 11.50
CA CYS A 59 -9.94 -21.51 10.90
C CYS A 59 -10.46 -22.95 10.73
N LYS A 60 -11.15 -23.48 11.73
CA LYS A 60 -11.70 -24.84 11.69
C LYS A 60 -12.95 -24.97 10.84
N HIS A 61 -13.87 -24.01 10.94
CA HIS A 61 -15.24 -24.19 10.48
C HIS A 61 -15.57 -23.47 9.16
N ALA A 62 -14.78 -22.48 8.74
CA ALA A 62 -14.99 -21.87 7.44
C ALA A 62 -14.74 -22.86 6.30
N ASP A 63 -15.51 -22.76 5.22
CA ASP A 63 -15.28 -23.51 3.99
C ASP A 63 -14.08 -22.98 3.24
N TYR A 64 -13.96 -21.65 3.21
CA TYR A 64 -12.78 -20.95 2.69
C TYR A 64 -12.37 -19.82 3.65
N VAL A 65 -11.06 -19.57 3.71
CA VAL A 65 -10.47 -18.42 4.38
C VAL A 65 -9.76 -17.59 3.32
N VAL A 66 -10.26 -16.38 3.09
CA VAL A 66 -9.72 -15.44 2.10
C VAL A 66 -8.91 -14.38 2.83
N SER A 67 -7.67 -14.15 2.45
CA SER A 67 -6.79 -13.18 3.09
C SER A 67 -6.23 -12.17 2.10
N LEU A 68 -6.12 -10.90 2.54
CA LEU A 68 -5.34 -9.87 1.86
C LEU A 68 -3.83 -10.14 1.93
N LEU A 69 -3.40 -10.97 2.93
CA LEU A 69 -2.00 -11.19 3.25
C LEU A 69 -1.57 -12.58 2.73
N PRO A 70 -0.77 -12.66 1.67
CA PRO A 70 -0.49 -13.91 0.98
C PRO A 70 0.30 -14.92 1.82
N TYR A 71 1.06 -14.47 2.80
CA TYR A 71 1.89 -15.33 3.66
C TYR A 71 1.26 -15.67 5.02
N ALA A 72 -0.03 -15.35 5.22
CA ALA A 72 -0.77 -15.70 6.43
C ALA A 72 -1.12 -17.20 6.54
N LYS A 73 -0.99 -17.96 5.45
CA LYS A 73 -1.43 -19.35 5.32
C LYS A 73 -0.91 -20.27 6.43
N GLU A 74 0.41 -20.30 6.63
CA GLU A 74 1.04 -21.18 7.63
C GLU A 74 0.62 -20.84 9.06
N TYR A 75 0.45 -19.56 9.35
CA TYR A 75 -0.04 -19.12 10.64
C TYR A 75 -1.48 -19.62 10.87
N LEU A 76 -2.37 -19.47 9.91
CA LEU A 76 -3.76 -19.91 10.00
C LEU A 76 -3.88 -21.43 10.08
N ILE A 77 -3.01 -22.19 9.43
CA ILE A 77 -2.93 -23.66 9.56
C ILE A 77 -2.58 -24.06 11.00
N LYS A 78 -1.64 -23.38 11.65
CA LYS A 78 -1.31 -23.60 13.07
C LYS A 78 -2.49 -23.35 14.01
N HIS A 79 -3.48 -22.53 13.58
CA HIS A 79 -4.71 -22.24 14.31
C HIS A 79 -5.90 -23.12 13.89
N GLY A 80 -5.66 -24.14 13.06
CA GLY A 80 -6.61 -25.20 12.73
C GLY A 80 -7.26 -25.13 11.37
N MET A 81 -6.79 -24.21 10.48
CA MET A 81 -7.23 -24.17 9.09
C MET A 81 -6.65 -25.36 8.31
N ARG A 82 -7.42 -25.95 7.42
CA ARG A 82 -6.91 -26.92 6.45
C ARG A 82 -6.20 -26.20 5.30
N ASP A 83 -5.15 -26.81 4.77
CA ASP A 83 -4.32 -26.25 3.70
C ASP A 83 -5.10 -25.86 2.43
N ASP A 84 -6.08 -26.68 2.06
CA ASP A 84 -6.89 -26.53 0.84
C ASP A 84 -7.90 -25.37 0.89
N LYS A 85 -8.14 -24.78 2.08
CA LYS A 85 -9.14 -23.72 2.28
C LYS A 85 -8.63 -22.30 2.07
N PHE A 86 -7.32 -22.10 2.06
CA PHE A 86 -6.72 -20.76 1.96
C PHE A 86 -6.81 -20.19 0.55
N ARG A 87 -7.25 -18.95 0.45
CA ARG A 87 -7.24 -18.16 -0.80
C ARG A 87 -6.68 -16.77 -0.53
N VAL A 88 -5.98 -16.22 -1.52
CA VAL A 88 -5.50 -14.83 -1.47
C VAL A 88 -6.41 -13.98 -2.35
N SER A 89 -6.88 -12.87 -1.83
CA SER A 89 -7.56 -11.82 -2.60
C SER A 89 -7.03 -10.48 -2.15
N SER A 90 -6.26 -9.83 -3.00
CA SER A 90 -5.63 -8.54 -2.71
C SER A 90 -6.65 -7.39 -2.80
N ASN A 91 -6.22 -6.19 -2.41
CA ASN A 91 -6.88 -4.96 -2.84
C ASN A 91 -6.71 -4.78 -4.35
N GLY A 92 -7.53 -3.94 -4.94
CA GLY A 92 -7.55 -3.73 -6.38
C GLY A 92 -7.98 -2.32 -6.77
N ILE A 93 -8.20 -2.15 -8.06
CA ILE A 93 -8.57 -0.89 -8.69
C ILE A 93 -9.98 -0.98 -9.29
N VAL A 94 -10.76 0.09 -9.10
CA VAL A 94 -11.99 0.35 -9.84
C VAL A 94 -11.61 1.02 -11.16
N LEU A 95 -11.73 0.31 -12.28
CA LEU A 95 -11.30 0.82 -13.58
C LEU A 95 -12.01 2.12 -14.01
N GLU A 96 -13.28 2.27 -13.63
CA GLU A 96 -14.07 3.46 -13.92
C GLU A 96 -13.43 4.73 -13.36
N GLU A 97 -12.83 4.67 -12.16
CA GLU A 97 -12.14 5.81 -11.54
C GLU A 97 -10.91 6.26 -12.34
N TRP A 98 -10.38 5.43 -13.25
CA TRP A 98 -9.21 5.71 -14.08
C TRP A 98 -9.54 6.07 -15.53
N LYS A 99 -10.79 5.94 -15.96
CA LYS A 99 -11.25 6.34 -17.29
C LYS A 99 -11.42 7.85 -17.40
N GLU A 100 -11.92 8.49 -16.34
CA GLU A 100 -12.09 9.93 -16.27
C GLU A 100 -10.77 10.58 -15.80
N GLN A 101 -10.41 11.68 -16.47
CA GLN A 101 -9.27 12.51 -16.09
C GLN A 101 -9.76 13.92 -15.74
N PRO A 102 -10.36 14.08 -14.55
CA PRO A 102 -10.81 15.40 -14.13
C PRO A 102 -9.62 16.37 -14.01
N SER A 103 -9.89 17.65 -14.25
CA SER A 103 -8.88 18.69 -14.10
C SER A 103 -8.43 18.77 -12.64
N ILE A 104 -7.11 18.83 -12.43
CA ILE A 104 -6.56 19.09 -11.11
C ILE A 104 -6.83 20.53 -10.67
N PRO A 105 -6.91 20.83 -9.36
CA PRO A 105 -7.12 22.20 -8.89
C PRO A 105 -6.01 23.13 -9.40
N LYS A 106 -6.38 24.38 -9.70
CA LYS A 106 -5.47 25.36 -10.33
C LYS A 106 -4.16 25.58 -9.55
N GLU A 107 -4.20 25.53 -8.24
CA GLU A 107 -3.02 25.67 -7.38
C GLU A 107 -2.04 24.52 -7.57
N TYR A 108 -2.51 23.28 -7.74
CA TYR A 108 -1.68 22.09 -8.00
C TYR A 108 -1.08 22.14 -9.41
N ASP A 109 -1.90 22.51 -10.39
CA ASP A 109 -1.45 22.65 -11.78
C ASP A 109 -0.35 23.73 -11.89
N LYS A 110 -0.51 24.85 -11.16
CA LYS A 110 0.52 25.90 -11.11
C LYS A 110 1.85 25.39 -10.53
N VAL A 111 1.82 24.65 -9.41
CA VAL A 111 3.04 24.08 -8.81
C VAL A 111 3.70 23.10 -9.77
N LEU A 112 2.94 22.16 -10.33
CA LEU A 112 3.50 21.15 -11.22
C LEU A 112 4.04 21.71 -12.53
N LYS A 113 3.38 22.73 -13.11
CA LYS A 113 3.87 23.44 -14.30
C LYS A 113 5.19 24.14 -13.99
N HIS A 114 5.25 24.88 -12.88
CA HIS A 114 6.48 25.57 -12.47
C HIS A 114 7.64 24.60 -12.31
N LEU A 115 7.43 23.45 -11.64
CA LEU A 115 8.46 22.43 -11.50
C LEU A 115 8.92 21.85 -12.84
N ARG A 116 8.00 21.66 -13.80
CA ARG A 116 8.35 21.22 -15.16
C ARG A 116 9.13 22.27 -15.93
N GLU A 117 8.77 23.54 -15.82
CA GLU A 117 9.49 24.65 -16.43
C GLU A 117 10.92 24.80 -15.89
N GLU A 118 11.12 24.47 -14.60
CA GLU A 118 12.44 24.40 -13.97
C GLU A 118 13.23 23.10 -14.29
N GLY A 119 12.66 22.18 -15.06
CA GLY A 119 13.30 20.90 -15.38
C GLY A 119 13.42 19.92 -14.22
N LYS A 120 12.59 20.05 -13.17
CA LYS A 120 12.66 19.19 -12.00
C LYS A 120 12.12 17.79 -12.28
N PHE A 121 12.81 16.79 -11.74
CA PHE A 121 12.31 15.43 -11.59
C PHE A 121 11.38 15.36 -10.39
N ILE A 122 10.11 15.02 -10.60
CA ILE A 122 9.06 15.14 -9.59
C ILE A 122 8.76 13.77 -8.96
N ILE A 123 9.08 13.61 -7.68
CA ILE A 123 8.69 12.45 -6.88
C ILE A 123 7.37 12.78 -6.19
N GLY A 124 6.34 11.96 -6.43
CA GLY A 124 5.01 12.14 -5.82
C GLY A 124 4.78 11.21 -4.63
N PHE A 125 4.22 11.75 -3.55
CA PHE A 125 3.60 10.95 -2.49
C PHE A 125 2.14 11.36 -2.33
N LEU A 126 1.24 10.41 -2.55
CA LEU A 126 -0.21 10.60 -2.50
C LEU A 126 -0.79 9.79 -1.33
N GLY A 127 -1.18 10.47 -0.24
CA GLY A 127 -1.74 9.78 0.91
C GLY A 127 -1.56 10.49 2.25
N SER A 128 -1.86 9.77 3.33
CA SER A 128 -1.80 10.31 4.68
C SER A 128 -0.36 10.55 5.15
N HIS A 129 -0.09 11.71 5.73
CA HIS A 129 1.21 12.06 6.30
C HIS A 129 1.30 11.50 7.73
N THR A 130 1.62 10.21 7.84
CA THR A 130 1.75 9.48 9.11
C THR A 130 3.12 8.80 9.20
N LYS A 131 3.56 8.51 10.42
CA LYS A 131 4.85 7.86 10.69
C LYS A 131 5.02 6.54 9.93
N SER A 132 3.93 5.80 9.74
CA SER A 132 3.95 4.48 9.10
C SER A 132 4.45 4.49 7.65
N TYR A 133 4.50 5.64 6.98
CA TYR A 133 4.97 5.75 5.58
C TYR A 133 6.43 6.19 5.42
N ALA A 134 7.17 6.31 6.50
CA ALA A 134 8.62 6.60 6.50
C ALA A 134 9.05 7.84 5.69
N LEU A 135 8.18 8.89 5.65
CA LEU A 135 8.39 10.09 4.83
C LEU A 135 9.60 10.93 5.27
N THR A 136 10.01 10.83 6.52
CA THR A 136 11.21 11.50 7.06
C THR A 136 12.48 11.06 6.33
N TYR A 137 12.59 9.77 6.02
CA TYR A 137 13.74 9.21 5.30
C TYR A 137 13.79 9.69 3.84
N LEU A 138 12.62 9.79 3.17
CA LEU A 138 12.54 10.37 1.83
C LEU A 138 13.01 11.82 1.78
N ILE A 139 12.57 12.65 2.77
CA ILE A 139 13.01 14.05 2.86
C ILE A 139 14.52 14.12 3.07
N GLN A 140 15.07 13.32 4.00
CA GLN A 140 16.50 13.28 4.27
C GLN A 140 17.29 12.86 3.04
N ALA A 141 16.88 11.80 2.35
CA ALA A 141 17.54 11.33 1.13
C ALA A 141 17.59 12.42 0.03
N VAL A 142 16.47 13.10 -0.21
CA VAL A 142 16.45 14.19 -1.20
C VAL A 142 17.29 15.39 -0.76
N GLN A 143 17.40 15.65 0.55
CA GLN A 143 18.28 16.69 1.07
C GLN A 143 19.79 16.39 0.89
N GLU A 144 20.20 15.11 0.81
CA GLU A 144 21.57 14.70 0.48
C GLU A 144 21.83 14.75 -1.03
N LEU A 145 20.77 14.81 -1.86
CA LEU A 145 20.82 14.88 -3.32
C LEU A 145 20.67 16.33 -3.84
N ASP A 146 21.14 17.33 -3.10
CA ASP A 146 20.98 18.76 -3.40
C ASP A 146 21.62 19.20 -4.73
N CYS A 147 22.52 18.39 -5.29
CA CYS A 147 23.11 18.60 -6.62
C CYS A 147 22.22 18.15 -7.80
N LEU A 148 21.06 17.51 -7.54
CA LEU A 148 20.14 17.04 -8.55
C LEU A 148 18.87 17.92 -8.61
N GLU A 149 18.34 18.06 -9.83
CA GLU A 149 17.12 18.82 -10.07
C GLU A 149 15.87 17.99 -9.69
N ILE A 150 15.68 17.75 -8.38
CA ILE A 150 14.60 16.92 -7.84
C ILE A 150 13.64 17.79 -7.04
N ALA A 151 12.33 17.51 -7.14
CA ALA A 151 11.30 18.03 -6.27
C ALA A 151 10.43 16.89 -5.73
N VAL A 152 9.98 17.02 -4.47
CA VAL A 152 9.02 16.10 -3.86
C VAL A 152 7.70 16.81 -3.64
N VAL A 153 6.62 16.22 -4.14
CA VAL A 153 5.26 16.74 -3.98
C VAL A 153 4.47 15.79 -3.09
N PHE A 154 4.20 16.23 -1.87
CA PHE A 154 3.37 15.53 -0.89
C PHE A 154 1.93 16.02 -1.01
N VAL A 155 0.99 15.13 -1.33
CA VAL A 155 -0.44 15.46 -1.41
C VAL A 155 -1.20 14.68 -0.36
N GLY A 156 -1.78 15.39 0.61
CA GLY A 156 -2.53 14.76 1.67
C GLY A 156 -2.54 15.51 2.99
N LYS A 157 -2.99 14.83 4.02
CA LYS A 157 -3.03 15.32 5.40
C LYS A 157 -2.59 14.22 6.37
N GLY A 158 -2.21 14.60 7.58
CA GLY A 158 -1.84 13.66 8.61
C GLY A 158 -1.17 14.35 9.78
N ASN A 159 -1.00 13.61 10.87
CA ASN A 159 -0.45 14.13 12.13
C ASN A 159 1.04 14.51 12.03
N GLN A 160 1.75 14.05 11.01
CA GLN A 160 3.16 14.40 10.81
C GLN A 160 3.39 15.53 9.81
N LYS A 161 2.34 16.10 9.17
CA LYS A 161 2.51 17.11 8.11
C LYS A 161 3.38 18.28 8.54
N GLU A 162 3.18 18.83 9.74
CA GLU A 162 3.94 19.98 10.21
C GLU A 162 5.39 19.61 10.58
N GLU A 163 5.61 18.45 11.22
CA GLU A 163 6.95 17.93 11.50
C GLU A 163 7.77 17.70 10.21
N LEU A 164 7.12 17.16 9.17
CA LEU A 164 7.75 16.96 7.86
C LEU A 164 8.10 18.28 7.18
N LYS A 165 7.27 19.32 7.30
CA LYS A 165 7.58 20.68 6.79
C LYS A 165 8.77 21.29 7.52
N GLU A 166 8.81 21.15 8.85
CA GLU A 166 9.95 21.62 9.65
C GLU A 166 11.24 20.90 9.24
N LEU A 167 11.20 19.57 9.06
CA LEU A 167 12.33 18.79 8.56
C LEU A 167 12.78 19.25 7.19
N ALA A 168 11.85 19.44 6.27
CA ALA A 168 12.11 19.89 4.90
C ALA A 168 12.76 21.29 4.85
N SER A 169 12.45 22.16 5.82
CA SER A 169 13.00 23.52 5.90
C SER A 169 14.41 23.62 6.49
N LYS A 170 14.96 22.55 7.10
CA LYS A 170 16.26 22.55 7.76
C LYS A 170 17.43 22.81 6.81
N LYS A 171 17.37 22.30 5.60
CA LYS A 171 18.30 22.66 4.51
C LYS A 171 17.62 23.70 3.62
N LYS A 172 18.37 24.66 3.07
CA LYS A 172 17.85 25.72 2.19
C LYS A 172 17.52 25.22 0.78
N CYS A 173 16.90 24.05 0.68
CA CYS A 173 16.45 23.51 -0.59
C CYS A 173 14.92 23.69 -0.70
N ASN A 174 14.46 24.45 -1.68
CA ASN A 174 13.05 24.67 -1.96
C ASN A 174 12.45 23.53 -2.81
N ASN A 175 12.76 22.28 -2.44
CA ASN A 175 12.43 21.11 -3.26
C ASN A 175 11.21 20.33 -2.73
N PHE A 176 10.56 20.80 -1.67
CA PHE A 176 9.47 20.09 -0.99
C PHE A 176 8.17 20.89 -1.02
N TYR A 177 7.12 20.31 -1.59
CA TYR A 177 5.81 20.92 -1.78
C TYR A 177 4.75 20.12 -1.03
N PHE A 178 4.07 20.74 -0.08
CA PHE A 178 3.04 20.11 0.76
C PHE A 178 1.65 20.63 0.38
N LEU A 179 0.95 19.88 -0.43
CA LEU A 179 -0.37 20.20 -0.93
C LEU A 179 -1.46 19.52 -0.06
N ASP A 180 -2.65 20.09 -0.04
CA ASP A 180 -3.75 19.54 0.73
C ASP A 180 -4.35 18.28 0.06
N PRO A 181 -5.17 17.48 0.77
CA PRO A 181 -5.76 16.29 0.17
C PRO A 181 -6.74 16.66 -0.94
N VAL A 182 -6.80 15.83 -1.97
CA VAL A 182 -7.77 15.91 -3.07
C VAL A 182 -8.77 14.76 -2.99
N PRO A 183 -9.95 14.88 -3.62
CA PRO A 183 -10.85 13.75 -3.84
C PRO A 183 -10.16 12.60 -4.58
N LYS A 184 -10.57 11.36 -4.29
CA LYS A 184 -9.97 10.16 -4.89
C LYS A 184 -9.98 10.21 -6.42
N SER A 185 -11.03 10.75 -7.03
CA SER A 185 -11.17 10.92 -8.48
C SER A 185 -10.07 11.78 -9.15
N ILE A 186 -9.38 12.63 -8.38
CA ILE A 186 -8.29 13.49 -8.88
C ILE A 186 -6.94 12.75 -8.87
N ILE A 187 -6.82 11.69 -8.05
CA ILE A 187 -5.56 10.95 -7.87
C ILE A 187 -4.98 10.43 -9.18
N PRO A 188 -5.77 9.82 -10.11
CA PRO A 188 -5.25 9.34 -11.38
C PRO A 188 -4.55 10.44 -12.20
N THR A 189 -5.22 11.58 -12.38
CA THR A 189 -4.66 12.72 -13.15
C THR A 189 -3.42 13.30 -12.47
N LEU A 190 -3.44 13.38 -11.14
CA LEU A 190 -2.33 13.94 -10.37
C LEU A 190 -1.10 13.02 -10.40
N ALA A 191 -1.30 11.70 -10.22
CA ALA A 191 -0.23 10.71 -10.26
C ALA A 191 0.51 10.69 -11.61
N GLN A 192 -0.23 10.83 -12.72
CA GLN A 192 0.35 10.88 -14.07
C GLN A 192 1.23 12.11 -14.33
N ARG A 193 1.11 13.15 -13.51
CA ARG A 193 1.94 14.38 -13.62
C ARG A 193 3.29 14.26 -12.88
N MET A 194 3.54 13.17 -12.17
CA MET A 194 4.80 12.88 -11.48
C MET A 194 5.76 12.10 -12.40
N ASP A 195 7.06 12.08 -12.08
CA ASP A 195 8.03 11.24 -12.78
C ASP A 195 8.16 9.88 -12.14
N CYS A 196 8.00 9.80 -10.82
CA CYS A 196 7.83 8.55 -10.09
C CYS A 196 6.95 8.76 -8.86
N LEU A 197 6.47 7.66 -8.29
CA LEU A 197 5.66 7.67 -7.07
C LEU A 197 6.40 6.93 -5.95
N TYR A 198 6.41 7.53 -4.76
CA TYR A 198 6.99 6.92 -3.57
C TYR A 198 5.95 6.09 -2.82
N VAL A 199 6.32 4.85 -2.53
CA VAL A 199 5.56 3.94 -1.66
C VAL A 199 6.53 3.39 -0.62
N GLY A 200 6.42 3.85 0.61
CA GLY A 200 7.28 3.42 1.72
C GLY A 200 6.50 3.07 2.96
N ALA A 201 7.13 2.29 3.82
CA ALA A 201 6.63 1.99 5.16
C ALA A 201 7.80 1.83 6.13
N ILE A 202 7.57 2.14 7.43
CA ILE A 202 8.52 1.76 8.48
C ILE A 202 8.58 0.24 8.62
N HIS A 203 9.68 -0.28 9.13
CA HIS A 203 9.78 -1.69 9.44
C HIS A 203 8.68 -2.13 10.42
N ASN A 204 8.06 -3.28 10.13
CA ASN A 204 7.01 -3.85 10.95
C ASN A 204 7.01 -5.37 10.83
N ASP A 205 7.21 -6.06 11.95
CA ASP A 205 7.24 -7.54 12.01
C ASP A 205 5.97 -8.20 11.46
N MET A 206 4.84 -7.49 11.47
CA MET A 206 3.59 -7.99 10.88
C MET A 206 3.68 -8.15 9.36
N PHE A 207 4.59 -7.45 8.70
CA PHE A 207 4.78 -7.57 7.24
C PHE A 207 5.31 -8.93 6.79
N ARG A 208 5.79 -9.78 7.72
CA ARG A 208 6.10 -11.20 7.40
C ARG A 208 4.91 -11.98 6.86
N PHE A 209 3.67 -11.52 7.11
CA PHE A 209 2.45 -12.07 6.52
C PHE A 209 2.15 -11.53 5.12
N GLY A 210 2.95 -10.61 4.65
CA GLY A 210 2.75 -9.82 3.44
C GLY A 210 2.10 -8.48 3.72
N ILE A 211 1.99 -7.67 2.69
CA ILE A 211 1.39 -6.33 2.74
C ILE A 211 0.47 -6.11 1.54
N CYS A 212 -0.62 -5.38 1.76
CA CYS A 212 -1.59 -5.08 0.71
C CYS A 212 -2.07 -3.62 0.81
N MET A 213 -1.21 -2.68 0.39
CA MET A 213 -1.49 -1.25 0.43
C MET A 213 -2.27 -0.78 -0.79
N ASN A 214 -3.43 -0.15 -0.61
CA ASN A 214 -4.23 0.42 -1.70
C ASN A 214 -3.41 1.36 -2.60
N LYS A 215 -2.60 2.24 -2.00
CA LYS A 215 -1.77 3.20 -2.74
C LYS A 215 -0.76 2.55 -3.69
N LEU A 216 -0.33 1.31 -3.44
CA LEU A 216 0.56 0.60 -4.34
C LEU A 216 -0.13 0.32 -5.67
N PHE A 217 -1.38 -0.18 -5.63
CA PHE A 217 -2.16 -0.46 -6.85
C PHE A 217 -2.52 0.83 -7.59
N ASP A 218 -2.87 1.90 -6.88
CA ASP A 218 -3.07 3.23 -7.49
C ASP A 218 -1.78 3.72 -8.17
N SER A 219 -0.61 3.52 -7.53
CA SER A 219 0.68 3.90 -8.10
C SER A 219 1.02 3.07 -9.33
N MET A 220 0.83 1.75 -9.30
CA MET A 220 1.02 0.88 -10.46
C MET A 220 0.09 1.28 -11.62
N MET A 221 -1.20 1.54 -11.32
CA MET A 221 -2.18 1.92 -12.34
C MET A 221 -1.88 3.27 -12.99
N SER A 222 -1.14 4.16 -12.32
CA SER A 222 -0.77 5.47 -12.86
C SER A 222 0.11 5.39 -14.11
N GLY A 223 0.80 4.26 -14.33
CA GLY A 223 1.78 4.10 -15.42
C GLY A 223 3.08 4.86 -15.14
N LYS A 224 3.41 5.13 -13.88
CA LYS A 224 4.67 5.74 -13.46
C LYS A 224 5.51 4.75 -12.67
N PRO A 225 6.85 4.80 -12.78
CA PRO A 225 7.71 3.94 -11.99
C PRO A 225 7.55 4.22 -10.49
N ILE A 226 7.77 3.21 -9.68
CA ILE A 226 7.59 3.29 -8.23
C ILE A 226 8.95 3.24 -7.55
N LEU A 227 9.21 4.19 -6.65
CA LEU A 227 10.26 4.09 -5.65
C LEU A 227 9.66 3.39 -4.42
N TYR A 228 10.01 2.13 -4.23
CA TYR A 228 9.40 1.27 -3.21
C TYR A 228 10.36 0.99 -2.07
N ALA A 229 10.00 1.41 -0.87
CA ALA A 229 10.79 1.24 0.35
C ALA A 229 9.96 0.52 1.43
N VAL A 230 9.73 -0.79 1.24
CA VAL A 230 8.94 -1.62 2.14
C VAL A 230 9.58 -3.00 2.28
N ASP A 231 9.77 -3.45 3.53
CA ASP A 231 10.26 -4.79 3.85
C ASP A 231 9.07 -5.75 4.04
N ALA A 232 8.71 -6.43 2.97
CA ALA A 232 7.65 -7.44 2.97
C ALA A 232 7.98 -8.56 1.97
N PRO A 233 7.60 -9.82 2.24
CA PRO A 233 7.92 -10.95 1.37
C PRO A 233 7.24 -10.90 0.00
N ASN A 234 6.11 -10.18 -0.14
CA ASN A 234 5.48 -9.90 -1.42
C ASN A 234 5.89 -8.52 -1.92
N ASN A 235 6.73 -8.47 -2.91
CA ASN A 235 7.21 -7.23 -3.51
C ASN A 235 6.74 -7.12 -4.96
N TYR A 236 5.51 -6.65 -5.14
CA TYR A 236 4.92 -6.50 -6.47
C TYR A 236 5.71 -5.55 -7.40
N VAL A 237 6.50 -4.63 -6.83
CA VAL A 237 7.34 -3.74 -7.66
C VAL A 237 8.47 -4.51 -8.31
N MET A 238 9.07 -5.47 -7.58
CA MET A 238 10.08 -6.38 -8.13
C MET A 238 9.45 -7.43 -9.03
N ASP A 239 8.36 -8.06 -8.60
CA ASP A 239 7.70 -9.16 -9.32
C ASP A 239 7.23 -8.74 -10.72
N TYR A 240 6.73 -7.51 -10.85
CA TYR A 240 6.23 -6.96 -12.12
C TYR A 240 7.18 -5.97 -12.79
N HIS A 241 8.41 -5.80 -12.30
CA HIS A 241 9.40 -4.89 -12.86
C HIS A 241 8.84 -3.48 -13.12
N CYS A 242 8.17 -2.89 -12.11
CA CYS A 242 7.46 -1.62 -12.27
C CYS A 242 8.07 -0.47 -11.44
N GLY A 243 9.33 -0.60 -11.04
CA GLY A 243 10.02 0.43 -10.29
C GLY A 243 11.34 -0.04 -9.69
N VAL A 244 11.80 0.69 -8.70
CA VAL A 244 13.03 0.42 -7.94
C VAL A 244 12.65 0.13 -6.49
N SER A 245 13.06 -1.03 -5.99
CA SER A 245 12.86 -1.42 -4.60
C SER A 245 14.14 -1.21 -3.82
N VAL A 246 14.02 -0.56 -2.66
CA VAL A 246 15.14 -0.22 -1.76
C VAL A 246 14.80 -0.61 -0.33
N GLU A 247 15.83 -0.71 0.50
CA GLU A 247 15.67 -0.97 1.93
C GLU A 247 14.88 0.19 2.60
N PRO A 248 13.81 -0.11 3.37
CA PRO A 248 13.08 0.91 4.09
C PRO A 248 13.92 1.52 5.22
N GLU A 249 13.54 2.73 5.65
CA GLU A 249 14.21 3.45 6.74
C GLU A 249 15.73 3.66 6.55
N SER A 250 16.22 3.55 5.31
CA SER A 250 17.61 3.81 4.91
C SER A 250 17.68 5.03 3.99
N VAL A 251 18.28 6.10 4.47
CA VAL A 251 18.52 7.33 3.68
C VAL A 251 19.41 7.01 2.47
N GLU A 252 20.50 6.26 2.70
CA GLU A 252 21.45 5.89 1.65
C GLU A 252 20.80 5.01 0.56
N ALA A 253 19.99 4.01 0.95
CA ALA A 253 19.28 3.18 -0.01
C ALA A 253 18.27 3.99 -0.86
N LEU A 254 17.57 4.94 -0.21
CA LEU A 254 16.67 5.86 -0.91
C LEU A 254 17.42 6.78 -1.87
N GLU A 255 18.59 7.34 -1.49
CA GLU A 255 19.43 8.11 -2.39
C GLU A 255 19.82 7.32 -3.63
N GLN A 256 20.26 6.08 -3.47
CA GLN A 256 20.64 5.20 -4.57
C GLN A 256 19.44 4.94 -5.50
N GLY A 257 18.26 4.59 -4.93
CA GLY A 257 17.05 4.36 -5.71
C GLY A 257 16.57 5.60 -6.46
N ILE A 258 16.65 6.78 -5.84
CA ILE A 258 16.31 8.05 -6.48
C ILE A 258 17.28 8.36 -7.62
N ARG A 259 18.59 8.21 -7.41
CA ARG A 259 19.61 8.39 -8.46
C ARG A 259 19.37 7.45 -9.62
N GLN A 260 19.05 6.19 -9.36
CA GLN A 260 18.75 5.22 -10.41
C GLN A 260 17.57 5.68 -11.27
N LEU A 261 16.44 6.06 -10.66
CA LEU A 261 15.28 6.56 -11.41
C LEU A 261 15.55 7.88 -12.13
N TYR A 262 16.31 8.79 -11.51
CA TYR A 262 16.66 10.08 -12.09
C TYR A 262 17.54 9.93 -13.34
N THR A 263 18.50 9.00 -13.34
CA THR A 263 19.45 8.79 -14.45
C THR A 263 18.88 7.94 -15.59
N MET A 264 17.76 7.23 -15.36
CA MET A 264 17.06 6.50 -16.42
C MET A 264 16.55 7.45 -17.50
N SER A 265 16.58 7.00 -18.74
CA SER A 265 15.90 7.68 -19.84
C SER A 265 14.38 7.73 -19.62
N GLU A 266 13.69 8.62 -20.31
CA GLU A 266 12.22 8.69 -20.24
C GLU A 266 11.58 7.37 -20.69
N ASN A 267 12.10 6.74 -21.74
CA ASN A 267 11.61 5.45 -22.24
C ASN A 267 11.75 4.33 -21.21
N GLU A 268 12.88 4.24 -20.49
CA GLU A 268 13.06 3.23 -19.44
C GLU A 268 12.07 3.43 -18.29
N ARG A 269 11.85 4.67 -17.87
CA ARG A 269 10.84 4.98 -16.84
C ARG A 269 9.42 4.70 -17.32
N GLU A 270 9.12 4.95 -18.58
CA GLU A 270 7.83 4.66 -19.18
C GLU A 270 7.58 3.16 -19.26
N GLU A 271 8.57 2.35 -19.62
CA GLU A 271 8.52 0.89 -19.62
C GLU A 271 8.18 0.35 -18.23
N LEU A 272 8.90 0.78 -17.18
CA LEU A 272 8.59 0.41 -15.79
C LEU A 272 7.15 0.77 -15.42
N GLY A 273 6.70 1.96 -15.77
CA GLY A 273 5.34 2.41 -15.49
C GLY A 273 4.28 1.56 -16.20
N GLN A 274 4.50 1.23 -17.48
CA GLN A 274 3.57 0.39 -18.26
C GLN A 274 3.50 -1.03 -17.73
N ASN A 275 4.62 -1.61 -17.28
CA ASN A 275 4.63 -2.91 -16.62
C ASN A 275 3.71 -2.94 -15.39
N GLY A 276 3.79 -1.91 -14.54
CA GLY A 276 2.91 -1.78 -13.37
C GLY A 276 1.44 -1.68 -13.75
N ARG A 277 1.13 -0.84 -14.74
CA ARG A 277 -0.24 -0.67 -15.23
C ARG A 277 -0.80 -1.95 -15.83
N GLN A 278 -0.03 -2.66 -16.63
CA GLN A 278 -0.44 -3.93 -17.22
C GLN A 278 -0.71 -4.98 -16.14
N ALA A 279 0.18 -5.11 -15.14
CA ALA A 279 -0.03 -6.01 -14.02
C ALA A 279 -1.35 -5.75 -13.28
N VAL A 280 -1.71 -4.46 -13.08
CA VAL A 280 -2.99 -4.11 -12.46
C VAL A 280 -4.16 -4.55 -13.33
N LEU A 281 -4.12 -4.27 -14.64
CA LEU A 281 -5.20 -4.62 -15.57
C LEU A 281 -5.41 -6.14 -15.68
N GLU A 282 -4.35 -6.92 -15.57
CA GLU A 282 -4.41 -8.38 -15.68
C GLU A 282 -4.80 -9.08 -14.37
N HIS A 283 -4.42 -8.51 -13.21
CA HIS A 283 -4.48 -9.24 -11.93
C HIS A 283 -5.23 -8.53 -10.81
N PHE A 284 -5.33 -7.19 -10.83
CA PHE A 284 -5.74 -6.41 -9.67
C PHE A 284 -6.91 -5.45 -9.94
N THR A 285 -7.74 -5.74 -10.94
CA THR A 285 -9.03 -5.05 -11.08
C THR A 285 -10.07 -5.71 -10.18
N TYR A 286 -11.00 -4.93 -9.63
CA TYR A 286 -12.05 -5.50 -8.78
C TYR A 286 -12.97 -6.45 -9.56
N GLU A 287 -13.14 -6.28 -10.86
CA GLU A 287 -13.88 -7.23 -11.71
C GLU A 287 -13.20 -8.60 -11.72
N LYS A 288 -11.87 -8.64 -11.88
CA LYS A 288 -11.08 -9.87 -11.85
C LYS A 288 -11.11 -10.51 -10.46
N LEU A 289 -10.84 -9.73 -9.41
CA LEU A 289 -10.85 -10.21 -8.03
C LEU A 289 -12.23 -10.72 -7.61
N ALA A 290 -13.31 -10.06 -8.04
CA ALA A 290 -14.67 -10.50 -7.79
C ALA A 290 -15.01 -11.80 -8.53
N ALA A 291 -14.53 -11.97 -9.77
CA ALA A 291 -14.71 -13.22 -10.50
C ALA A 291 -13.98 -14.39 -9.82
N ASP A 292 -12.74 -14.17 -9.38
CA ASP A 292 -11.96 -15.18 -8.64
C ASP A 292 -12.61 -15.52 -7.30
N PHE A 293 -13.17 -14.53 -6.61
CA PHE A 293 -13.91 -14.73 -5.36
C PHE A 293 -15.23 -15.48 -5.60
N ALA A 294 -15.98 -15.13 -6.67
CA ALA A 294 -17.23 -15.78 -7.01
C ALA A 294 -17.06 -17.26 -7.37
N ALA A 295 -15.89 -17.66 -7.88
CA ALA A 295 -15.59 -19.06 -8.18
C ALA A 295 -15.50 -19.96 -6.93
N LEU A 296 -15.56 -19.40 -5.71
CA LEU A 296 -15.60 -20.16 -4.45
C LEU A 296 -17.00 -20.68 -4.10
N PHE A 297 -18.05 -20.11 -4.71
CA PHE A 297 -19.43 -20.51 -4.48
C PHE A 297 -19.83 -21.68 -5.36
#